data_425649fa33a1a1292c534df99d1cf67d
#
_entry.id   425649fa33a1a1292c534df99d1cf67d
#
_cell.length_a   1.000
_cell.length_b   1.000
_cell.length_c   1.000
_cell.angle_alpha   90.00
_cell.angle_beta   90.00
_cell.angle_gamma   90.00
#
_symmetry.space_group_name_H-M   'P 1'
#
loop_
_entity.id
_entity.type
_entity.pdbx_description
1 polymer ?
#
loop_
_entity_poly.entity_id
_entity_poly.type
_entity_poly.pdbx_seq_one_letter_code
_entity_poly.pdbx_strand_id
1 'polypeptide(L)'
;MGDVPIYTNFHSCDVWMNKSLFDLEENFEMANVAGAAPDVFTAAGQIWGNPLYLWEEHKKENYKWWIDRLNSCLSKYELLRIDHFGGLFQFWAIPNGGLGVEGVWRKGPAKSFLEGIKDDIELERILAEDLFALDLDEMDEAREDFNIPGIKMLNQRIPHNSWDEEAPPSEWAYNCAAYTGTHDSPTTKQWLEETSDGQRKHFKEFVDNNLINKFDSDVWNAISVIWETPCQLAGTLVQDLLELGKEARFNIPGQQLGNWNWRLESLEPLNGIKDKLLKLNKDTKRI
;
A
#
# COMPACT_ATOMS: atom_id res chain seq x y z
N MET A 1 2.02 -12.73 -4.68
CA MET A 1 2.35 -11.31 -4.94
C MET A 1 3.59 -10.97 -4.14
N GLY A 2 4.57 -10.31 -4.78
CA GLY A 2 5.74 -9.74 -4.12
C GLY A 2 5.50 -8.30 -3.68
N ASP A 3 6.48 -7.74 -2.94
CA ASP A 3 6.45 -6.36 -2.46
C ASP A 3 7.84 -5.73 -2.61
N VAL A 4 7.89 -4.54 -3.19
CA VAL A 4 9.14 -3.78 -3.39
C VAL A 4 9.00 -2.45 -2.69
N PRO A 5 9.74 -2.21 -1.61
CA PRO A 5 9.81 -0.87 -1.03
C PRO A 5 10.43 0.09 -2.05
N ILE A 6 9.88 1.30 -2.15
CA ILE A 6 10.43 2.29 -3.10
C ILE A 6 11.92 2.55 -2.82
N TYR A 7 12.32 2.67 -1.55
CA TYR A 7 13.70 2.93 -1.17
C TYR A 7 14.45 1.66 -0.78
N THR A 8 15.78 1.72 -0.87
CA THR A 8 16.69 0.67 -0.41
C THR A 8 17.32 1.04 0.93
N ASN A 9 17.86 0.05 1.64
CA ASN A 9 18.63 0.34 2.85
C ASN A 9 19.99 0.93 2.49
N PHE A 10 20.46 1.94 3.23
CA PHE A 10 21.76 2.57 3.00
C PHE A 10 22.92 1.57 3.04
N HIS A 11 22.88 0.59 3.93
CA HIS A 11 23.91 -0.45 4.07
C HIS A 11 23.70 -1.64 3.12
N SER A 12 22.88 -1.50 2.08
CA SER A 12 22.65 -2.55 1.08
C SER A 12 23.80 -2.62 0.06
N CYS A 13 23.91 -3.78 -0.61
CA CYS A 13 24.78 -3.91 -1.78
C CYS A 13 24.35 -3.00 -2.93
N ASP A 14 23.05 -2.70 -3.03
CA ASP A 14 22.51 -1.79 -4.04
C ASP A 14 23.15 -0.41 -3.98
N VAL A 15 23.17 0.20 -2.80
CA VAL A 15 23.80 1.52 -2.58
C VAL A 15 25.32 1.43 -2.74
N TRP A 16 25.94 0.39 -2.17
CA TRP A 16 27.39 0.23 -2.22
C TRP A 16 27.93 0.09 -3.65
N MET A 17 27.22 -0.63 -4.50
CA MET A 17 27.63 -0.87 -5.89
C MET A 17 27.28 0.29 -6.83
N ASN A 18 26.21 1.06 -6.53
CA ASN A 18 25.63 2.04 -7.45
C ASN A 18 25.57 3.45 -6.81
N LYS A 19 26.64 3.87 -6.14
CA LYS A 19 26.69 5.12 -5.35
C LYS A 19 26.26 6.35 -6.16
N SER A 20 26.57 6.40 -7.45
CA SER A 20 26.22 7.50 -8.35
C SER A 20 24.71 7.66 -8.58
N LEU A 21 23.90 6.68 -8.21
CA LEU A 21 22.44 6.69 -8.36
C LEU A 21 21.71 7.23 -7.11
N PHE A 22 22.46 7.52 -6.03
CA PHE A 22 21.90 7.93 -4.74
C PHE A 22 22.40 9.30 -4.31
N ASP A 23 21.60 10.06 -3.57
CA ASP A 23 21.88 11.40 -3.04
C ASP A 23 22.88 11.29 -1.87
N LEU A 24 24.16 11.11 -2.22
CA LEU A 24 25.27 10.96 -1.28
C LEU A 24 26.24 12.13 -1.39
N GLU A 25 26.85 12.51 -0.26
CA GLU A 25 27.94 13.44 -0.15
C GLU A 25 29.26 12.84 -0.72
N GLU A 26 30.29 13.65 -0.89
CA GLU A 26 31.62 13.20 -1.35
C GLU A 26 32.25 12.13 -0.44
N ASN A 27 31.95 12.17 0.87
CA ASN A 27 32.39 11.16 1.85
C ASN A 27 31.51 9.90 1.84
N PHE A 28 30.53 9.80 0.92
CA PHE A 28 29.55 8.72 0.79
C PHE A 28 28.54 8.62 1.94
N GLU A 29 28.38 9.63 2.77
CA GLU A 29 27.23 9.72 3.68
C GLU A 29 25.99 10.22 2.94
N MET A 30 24.81 9.95 3.47
CA MET A 30 23.56 10.46 2.89
C MET A 30 23.47 11.98 3.07
N ALA A 31 23.21 12.71 1.99
CA ALA A 31 22.95 14.15 2.05
C ALA A 31 21.53 14.41 2.62
N ASN A 32 20.56 13.65 2.13
CA ASN A 32 19.17 13.66 2.58
C ASN A 32 18.69 12.22 2.77
N VAL A 33 17.65 12.08 3.58
CA VAL A 33 16.98 10.79 3.82
C VAL A 33 15.50 10.85 3.43
N ALA A 34 14.97 9.71 3.06
CA ALA A 34 13.55 9.56 2.78
C ALA A 34 12.71 9.61 4.06
N GLY A 35 11.50 10.09 3.92
CA GLY A 35 10.49 10.09 4.97
C GLY A 35 9.11 10.43 4.44
N ALA A 36 8.18 10.70 5.35
CA ALA A 36 6.87 11.22 5.04
C ALA A 36 6.66 12.59 5.71
N ALA A 37 5.99 13.48 5.01
CA ALA A 37 5.60 14.78 5.54
C ALA A 37 4.66 14.62 6.75
N PRO A 38 4.59 15.63 7.63
CA PRO A 38 3.55 15.68 8.66
C PRO A 38 2.16 15.50 8.08
N ASP A 39 1.37 14.64 8.70
CA ASP A 39 -0.02 14.36 8.33
C ASP A 39 -0.91 14.24 9.57
N VAL A 40 -2.18 13.86 9.37
CA VAL A 40 -3.16 13.68 10.46
C VAL A 40 -2.80 12.51 11.40
N PHE A 41 -1.96 11.59 10.97
CA PHE A 41 -1.53 10.42 11.73
C PHE A 41 -0.21 10.67 12.46
N THR A 42 0.68 11.49 11.87
CA THR A 42 2.02 11.79 12.37
C THR A 42 2.36 13.27 12.24
N ALA A 43 1.98 14.08 13.22
CA ALA A 43 2.24 15.52 13.23
C ALA A 43 3.74 15.88 13.17
N ALA A 44 4.64 14.95 13.53
CA ALA A 44 6.09 15.13 13.44
C ALA A 44 6.67 14.72 12.07
N GLY A 45 5.84 14.15 11.18
CA GLY A 45 6.31 13.44 9.99
C GLY A 45 7.02 12.13 10.36
N GLN A 46 7.50 11.42 9.35
CA GLN A 46 8.24 10.16 9.55
C GLN A 46 9.64 10.29 8.95
N ILE A 47 10.64 9.74 9.63
CA ILE A 47 12.01 9.60 9.12
C ILE A 47 12.23 8.13 8.85
N TRP A 48 12.37 7.75 7.57
CA TRP A 48 12.61 6.35 7.20
C TRP A 48 14.08 6.00 7.15
N GLY A 49 14.95 7.00 6.95
CA GLY A 49 16.40 6.84 7.01
C GLY A 49 17.03 6.15 5.79
N ASN A 50 16.27 6.01 4.71
CA ASN A 50 16.75 5.47 3.44
C ASN A 50 17.38 6.58 2.59
N PRO A 51 18.41 6.28 1.77
CA PRO A 51 18.94 7.24 0.81
C PRO A 51 17.94 7.56 -0.29
N LEU A 52 17.95 8.79 -0.76
CA LEU A 52 17.14 9.23 -1.90
C LEU A 52 17.84 8.90 -3.22
N TYR A 53 17.06 8.79 -4.29
CA TYR A 53 17.55 8.58 -5.64
C TYR A 53 17.95 9.89 -6.32
N LEU A 54 19.02 9.87 -7.11
CA LEU A 54 19.34 10.87 -8.10
C LEU A 54 18.66 10.52 -9.42
N TRP A 55 17.39 10.87 -9.55
CA TRP A 55 16.55 10.44 -10.67
C TRP A 55 17.10 10.81 -12.05
N GLU A 56 17.81 11.92 -12.17
CA GLU A 56 18.48 12.29 -13.43
C GLU A 56 19.59 11.31 -13.83
N GLU A 57 20.30 10.75 -12.83
CA GLU A 57 21.32 9.73 -13.11
C GLU A 57 20.67 8.40 -13.52
N HIS A 58 19.58 8.00 -12.85
CA HIS A 58 18.77 6.85 -13.28
C HIS A 58 18.24 7.01 -14.71
N LYS A 59 17.79 8.21 -15.07
CA LYS A 59 17.31 8.50 -16.43
C LYS A 59 18.41 8.40 -17.47
N LYS A 60 19.65 8.85 -17.17
CA LYS A 60 20.80 8.76 -18.09
C LYS A 60 21.15 7.31 -18.44
N GLU A 61 20.93 6.37 -17.54
CA GLU A 61 21.11 4.94 -17.77
C GLU A 61 19.83 4.22 -18.21
N ASN A 62 18.80 4.97 -18.67
CA ASN A 62 17.48 4.44 -19.05
C ASN A 62 16.83 3.59 -17.94
N TYR A 63 16.97 4.00 -16.69
CA TYR A 63 16.42 3.31 -15.52
C TYR A 63 16.86 1.85 -15.36
N LYS A 64 18.01 1.48 -15.92
CA LYS A 64 18.51 0.10 -15.94
C LYS A 64 18.50 -0.57 -14.57
N TRP A 65 18.97 0.13 -13.53
CA TRP A 65 18.97 -0.42 -12.18
C TRP A 65 17.54 -0.78 -11.68
N TRP A 66 16.55 0.06 -11.98
CA TRP A 66 15.15 -0.21 -11.64
C TRP A 66 14.59 -1.37 -12.46
N ILE A 67 14.88 -1.45 -13.76
CA ILE A 67 14.47 -2.55 -14.63
C ILE A 67 15.03 -3.87 -14.10
N ASP A 68 16.30 -3.92 -13.76
CA ASP A 68 16.95 -5.12 -13.20
C ASP A 68 16.30 -5.52 -11.86
N ARG A 69 16.01 -4.55 -10.98
CA ARG A 69 15.36 -4.77 -9.68
C ARG A 69 13.95 -5.33 -9.84
N LEU A 70 13.13 -4.70 -10.69
CA LEU A 70 11.76 -5.14 -10.91
C LEU A 70 11.71 -6.52 -11.59
N ASN A 71 12.52 -6.76 -12.60
CA ASN A 71 12.62 -8.07 -13.26
C ASN A 71 13.08 -9.17 -12.29
N SER A 72 14.04 -8.89 -11.42
CA SER A 72 14.44 -9.83 -10.36
C SER A 72 13.30 -10.22 -9.44
N CYS A 73 12.42 -9.29 -9.12
CA CYS A 73 11.23 -9.57 -8.31
C CYS A 73 10.15 -10.30 -9.12
N LEU A 74 9.84 -9.84 -10.34
CA LEU A 74 8.84 -10.45 -11.22
C LEU A 74 9.22 -11.86 -11.68
N SER A 75 10.51 -12.22 -11.63
CA SER A 75 10.94 -13.61 -11.86
C SER A 75 10.51 -14.57 -10.75
N LYS A 76 10.12 -14.07 -9.57
CA LYS A 76 9.74 -14.84 -8.38
C LYS A 76 8.25 -14.75 -8.06
N TYR A 77 7.58 -13.72 -8.55
CA TYR A 77 6.19 -13.41 -8.22
C TYR A 77 5.40 -13.07 -9.49
N GLU A 78 4.14 -13.48 -9.54
CA GLU A 78 3.22 -13.17 -10.65
C GLU A 78 2.80 -11.71 -10.66
N LEU A 79 2.66 -11.12 -9.48
CA LEU A 79 2.32 -9.71 -9.27
C LEU A 79 3.30 -9.08 -8.30
N LEU A 80 3.57 -7.80 -8.48
CA LEU A 80 4.53 -7.05 -7.66
C LEU A 80 3.93 -5.71 -7.22
N ARG A 81 3.75 -5.52 -5.90
CA ARG A 81 3.37 -4.23 -5.33
C ARG A 81 4.61 -3.34 -5.26
N ILE A 82 4.52 -2.12 -5.76
CA ILE A 82 5.48 -1.05 -5.46
C ILE A 82 4.91 -0.25 -4.31
N ASP A 83 5.60 -0.34 -3.17
CA ASP A 83 5.28 0.39 -1.96
C ASP A 83 5.55 1.89 -2.14
N HIS A 84 4.69 2.74 -1.60
CA HIS A 84 4.79 4.20 -1.69
C HIS A 84 4.95 4.71 -3.13
N PHE A 85 4.12 4.24 -4.05
CA PHE A 85 4.20 4.55 -5.48
C PHE A 85 4.16 6.06 -5.78
N GLY A 86 3.44 6.83 -4.95
CA GLY A 86 3.41 8.30 -5.03
C GLY A 86 4.78 8.96 -4.91
N GLY A 87 5.76 8.29 -4.26
CA GLY A 87 7.13 8.74 -4.17
C GLY A 87 7.88 8.81 -5.51
N LEU A 88 7.38 8.15 -6.57
CA LEU A 88 7.87 8.32 -7.94
C LEU A 88 7.45 9.68 -8.53
N PHE A 89 6.44 10.32 -7.99
CA PHE A 89 5.92 11.63 -8.44
C PHE A 89 6.40 12.76 -7.54
N GLN A 90 6.23 12.60 -6.23
CA GLN A 90 6.73 13.54 -5.23
C GLN A 90 7.20 12.76 -4.01
N PHE A 91 8.31 13.19 -3.42
CA PHE A 91 8.87 12.56 -2.24
C PHE A 91 9.34 13.59 -1.21
N TRP A 92 9.25 13.21 0.06
CA TRP A 92 9.66 14.04 1.18
C TRP A 92 11.14 13.81 1.49
N ALA A 93 11.97 14.83 1.25
CA ALA A 93 13.41 14.80 1.45
C ALA A 93 13.77 15.52 2.73
N ILE A 94 14.32 14.82 3.70
CA ILE A 94 14.70 15.34 5.01
C ILE A 94 16.22 15.48 5.04
N PRO A 95 16.80 16.63 5.46
CA PRO A 95 18.24 16.72 5.67
C PRO A 95 18.72 15.61 6.61
N ASN A 96 19.85 14.98 6.30
CA ASN A 96 20.37 13.92 7.14
C ASN A 96 20.68 14.44 8.56
N GLY A 97 20.13 13.76 9.58
CA GLY A 97 20.19 14.21 10.97
C GLY A 97 19.15 15.29 11.35
N GLY A 98 18.30 15.73 10.41
CA GLY A 98 17.20 16.65 10.65
C GLY A 98 15.95 15.98 11.24
N LEU A 99 14.95 16.79 11.54
CA LEU A 99 13.65 16.34 12.03
C LEU A 99 12.70 16.05 10.87
N GLY A 100 11.70 15.20 11.06
CA GLY A 100 10.71 14.86 10.04
C GLY A 100 9.98 16.08 9.45
N VAL A 101 9.73 17.09 10.26
CA VAL A 101 9.10 18.36 9.86
C VAL A 101 10.01 19.28 9.02
N GLU A 102 11.32 19.05 8.99
CA GLU A 102 12.30 19.88 8.28
C GLU A 102 12.51 19.46 6.82
N GLY A 103 11.79 18.42 6.38
CA GLY A 103 11.86 17.97 5.00
C GLY A 103 11.27 18.99 4.02
N VAL A 104 11.50 18.72 2.75
CA VAL A 104 10.95 19.49 1.63
C VAL A 104 10.44 18.53 0.56
N TRP A 105 9.34 18.90 -0.10
CA TRP A 105 8.85 18.16 -1.26
C TRP A 105 9.80 18.33 -2.44
N ARG A 106 10.22 17.20 -3.01
CA ARG A 106 10.96 17.13 -4.27
C ARG A 106 10.18 16.34 -5.31
N LYS A 107 10.34 16.72 -6.57
CA LYS A 107 9.72 16.00 -7.69
C LYS A 107 10.49 14.72 -8.00
N GLY A 108 9.73 13.64 -8.22
CA GLY A 108 10.23 12.38 -8.76
C GLY A 108 10.27 12.38 -10.29
N PRO A 109 10.61 11.25 -10.91
CA PRO A 109 10.68 11.10 -12.36
C PRO A 109 9.30 11.01 -13.02
N ALA A 110 8.23 10.77 -12.23
CA ALA A 110 6.83 10.72 -12.66
C ALA A 110 6.63 9.83 -13.90
N LYS A 111 5.84 10.29 -14.85
CA LYS A 111 5.52 9.57 -16.10
C LYS A 111 6.77 9.16 -16.89
N SER A 112 7.88 9.93 -16.80
CA SER A 112 9.11 9.58 -17.53
C SER A 112 9.76 8.28 -17.04
N PHE A 113 9.54 7.89 -15.79
CA PHE A 113 9.98 6.59 -15.28
C PHE A 113 9.19 5.47 -15.94
N LEU A 114 7.86 5.56 -15.96
CA LEU A 114 6.99 4.54 -16.56
C LEU A 114 7.26 4.40 -18.07
N GLU A 115 7.42 5.53 -18.78
CA GLU A 115 7.84 5.53 -20.19
C GLU A 115 9.19 4.83 -20.40
N GLY A 116 10.13 5.02 -19.47
CA GLY A 116 11.46 4.45 -19.56
C GLY A 116 11.54 2.95 -19.28
N ILE A 117 10.55 2.36 -18.59
CA ILE A 117 10.57 0.94 -18.21
C ILE A 117 9.53 0.08 -18.93
N LYS A 118 8.54 0.67 -19.60
CA LYS A 118 7.38 -0.04 -20.16
C LYS A 118 7.71 -1.12 -21.20
N ASP A 119 8.84 -0.99 -21.90
CA ASP A 119 9.24 -1.96 -22.91
C ASP A 119 10.01 -3.16 -22.31
N ASP A 120 10.48 -3.02 -21.06
CA ASP A 120 11.26 -4.02 -20.34
C ASP A 120 10.49 -4.67 -19.17
N ILE A 121 9.38 -4.07 -18.75
CA ILE A 121 8.56 -4.49 -17.59
C ILE A 121 7.10 -4.63 -18.03
N GLU A 122 6.49 -5.78 -17.71
CA GLU A 122 5.06 -6.01 -17.86
C GLU A 122 4.30 -5.20 -16.78
N LEU A 123 3.94 -3.93 -17.11
CA LEU A 123 3.37 -2.98 -16.15
C LEU A 123 2.03 -3.43 -15.58
N GLU A 124 1.27 -4.25 -16.28
CA GLU A 124 0.03 -4.88 -15.79
C GLU A 124 0.25 -5.86 -14.64
N ARG A 125 1.50 -6.26 -14.40
CA ARG A 125 1.90 -7.06 -13.22
C ARG A 125 2.35 -6.22 -12.04
N ILE A 126 2.37 -4.90 -12.19
CA ILE A 126 2.68 -3.96 -11.12
C ILE A 126 1.37 -3.55 -10.44
N LEU A 127 1.35 -3.52 -9.13
CA LEU A 127 0.30 -2.95 -8.28
C LEU A 127 0.88 -1.72 -7.59
N ALA A 128 0.31 -0.56 -7.86
CA ALA A 128 0.73 0.67 -7.20
C ALA A 128 0.13 0.76 -5.79
N GLU A 129 0.96 0.97 -4.77
CA GLU A 129 0.48 1.46 -3.49
C GLU A 129 0.30 2.98 -3.63
N ASP A 130 -0.94 3.37 -3.97
CA ASP A 130 -1.34 4.74 -4.28
C ASP A 130 -2.05 5.43 -3.10
N LEU A 131 -1.77 4.98 -1.89
CA LEU A 131 -2.30 5.51 -0.62
C LEU A 131 -1.46 6.73 -0.18
N PHE A 132 -1.51 7.80 -0.96
CA PHE A 132 -0.71 8.98 -0.72
C PHE A 132 -1.56 10.10 -0.10
N ALA A 133 -0.94 10.87 0.80
CA ALA A 133 -1.66 11.94 1.52
C ALA A 133 -1.96 13.17 0.65
N LEU A 134 -1.29 13.32 -0.49
CA LEU A 134 -1.55 14.37 -1.46
C LEU A 134 -2.40 13.84 -2.59
N ASP A 135 -3.32 14.65 -3.04
CA ASP A 135 -4.04 14.41 -4.29
C ASP A 135 -3.04 14.62 -5.45
N LEU A 136 -2.71 13.55 -6.14
CA LEU A 136 -1.75 13.56 -7.23
C LEU A 136 -2.47 13.16 -8.53
N ASP A 137 -3.21 14.09 -9.13
CA ASP A 137 -3.87 13.88 -10.43
C ASP A 137 -2.89 13.25 -11.44
N GLU A 138 -1.63 13.74 -11.48
CA GLU A 138 -0.59 13.21 -12.37
C GLU A 138 -0.29 11.73 -12.13
N MET A 139 -0.35 11.26 -10.88
CA MET A 139 -0.15 9.85 -10.54
C MET A 139 -1.33 9.00 -11.02
N ASP A 140 -2.55 9.47 -10.81
CA ASP A 140 -3.75 8.76 -11.22
C ASP A 140 -3.86 8.69 -12.75
N GLU A 141 -3.64 9.80 -13.46
CA GLU A 141 -3.55 9.82 -14.92
C GLU A 141 -2.48 8.86 -15.45
N ALA A 142 -1.29 8.85 -14.84
CA ALA A 142 -0.22 7.95 -15.27
C ALA A 142 -0.58 6.48 -15.01
N ARG A 143 -1.20 6.14 -13.87
CA ARG A 143 -1.66 4.77 -13.62
C ARG A 143 -2.68 4.32 -14.66
N GLU A 144 -3.62 5.19 -15.02
CA GLU A 144 -4.61 4.90 -16.05
C GLU A 144 -3.97 4.73 -17.42
N ASP A 145 -3.09 5.64 -17.83
CA ASP A 145 -2.40 5.60 -19.14
C ASP A 145 -1.57 4.32 -19.31
N PHE A 146 -0.95 3.83 -18.24
CA PHE A 146 -0.12 2.61 -18.26
C PHE A 146 -0.86 1.37 -17.74
N ASN A 147 -2.17 1.47 -17.49
CA ASN A 147 -3.01 0.38 -16.99
C ASN A 147 -2.48 -0.29 -15.71
N ILE A 148 -1.89 0.52 -14.80
CA ILE A 148 -1.36 0.05 -13.52
C ILE A 148 -2.47 0.06 -12.46
N PRO A 149 -2.85 -1.11 -11.89
CA PRO A 149 -3.85 -1.16 -10.82
C PRO A 149 -3.39 -0.44 -9.55
N GLY A 150 -4.31 0.27 -8.92
CA GLY A 150 -4.13 0.87 -7.60
C GLY A 150 -4.68 0.02 -6.46
N ILE A 151 -4.65 0.55 -5.25
CA ILE A 151 -5.15 -0.11 -4.03
C ILE A 151 -6.35 0.65 -3.45
N LYS A 152 -7.34 -0.10 -2.99
CA LYS A 152 -8.46 0.43 -2.20
C LYS A 152 -8.54 -0.30 -0.87
N MET A 153 -8.46 0.42 0.23
CA MET A 153 -8.57 -0.13 1.57
C MET A 153 -9.88 0.26 2.23
N LEU A 154 -10.67 -0.72 2.65
CA LEU A 154 -11.99 -0.48 3.23
C LEU A 154 -11.94 0.48 4.43
N ASN A 155 -11.03 0.25 5.36
CA ASN A 155 -10.89 1.04 6.56
C ASN A 155 -10.53 2.53 6.31
N GLN A 156 -9.97 2.86 5.15
CA GLN A 156 -9.65 4.23 4.76
C GLN A 156 -10.73 4.88 3.90
N ARG A 157 -11.57 4.07 3.23
CA ARG A 157 -12.58 4.53 2.27
C ARG A 157 -14.02 4.53 2.82
N ILE A 158 -14.23 4.13 4.06
CA ILE A 158 -15.52 4.38 4.74
C ILE A 158 -15.47 5.81 5.28
N PRO A 159 -16.39 6.70 4.84
CA PRO A 159 -16.32 8.11 5.21
C PRO A 159 -16.66 8.36 6.69
N HIS A 160 -16.06 9.40 7.27
CA HIS A 160 -16.39 9.87 8.60
C HIS A 160 -17.70 10.64 8.64
N ASN A 161 -17.99 11.44 7.61
CA ASN A 161 -19.09 12.40 7.59
C ASN A 161 -20.18 12.05 6.58
N SER A 162 -19.84 11.86 5.31
CA SER A 162 -20.80 11.63 4.22
C SER A 162 -20.20 10.81 3.09
N TRP A 163 -21.00 9.98 2.42
CA TRP A 163 -20.65 9.29 1.18
C TRP A 163 -20.51 10.24 -0.02
N ASP A 164 -20.90 11.52 0.12
CA ASP A 164 -20.70 12.50 -0.96
C ASP A 164 -19.22 12.80 -1.24
N GLU A 165 -18.34 12.46 -0.30
CA GLU A 165 -16.89 12.69 -0.38
C GLU A 165 -16.11 11.48 -0.90
N GLU A 166 -16.72 10.28 -0.91
CA GLU A 166 -16.05 9.03 -1.27
C GLU A 166 -16.97 8.12 -2.09
N ALA A 167 -16.44 7.54 -3.16
CA ALA A 167 -17.18 6.52 -3.91
C ALA A 167 -17.39 5.26 -3.06
N PRO A 168 -18.61 4.73 -2.98
CA PRO A 168 -18.88 3.52 -2.23
C PRO A 168 -18.15 2.31 -2.84
N PRO A 169 -17.86 1.25 -2.05
CA PRO A 169 -17.14 0.05 -2.52
C PRO A 169 -17.74 -0.60 -3.78
N SER A 170 -19.05 -0.48 -3.99
CA SER A 170 -19.75 -0.98 -5.18
C SER A 170 -19.42 -0.25 -6.48
N GLU A 171 -18.82 0.94 -6.39
CA GLU A 171 -18.48 1.83 -7.52
C GLU A 171 -16.95 1.93 -7.74
N TRP A 172 -16.14 1.19 -6.99
CA TRP A 172 -14.70 1.21 -7.19
C TRP A 172 -14.32 0.70 -8.58
N ALA A 173 -13.22 1.22 -9.13
CA ALA A 173 -12.76 0.82 -10.46
C ALA A 173 -12.40 -0.68 -10.53
N TYR A 174 -12.62 -1.29 -11.70
CA TYR A 174 -12.21 -2.68 -11.93
C TYR A 174 -10.69 -2.86 -11.79
N ASN A 175 -9.90 -1.94 -12.38
CA ASN A 175 -8.44 -1.99 -12.37
C ASN A 175 -7.85 -1.56 -11.02
N CYS A 176 -8.20 -2.30 -9.95
CA CYS A 176 -7.60 -2.11 -8.64
C CYS A 176 -7.63 -3.40 -7.81
N ALA A 177 -6.89 -3.39 -6.72
CA ALA A 177 -6.92 -4.38 -5.66
C ALA A 177 -7.64 -3.81 -4.43
N ALA A 178 -8.70 -4.48 -3.99
CA ALA A 178 -9.45 -4.09 -2.79
C ALA A 178 -9.01 -4.93 -1.59
N TYR A 179 -8.82 -4.30 -0.45
CA TYR A 179 -8.39 -4.95 0.80
C TYR A 179 -9.24 -4.50 1.98
N THR A 180 -9.48 -5.40 2.95
CA THR A 180 -9.99 -5.01 4.27
C THR A 180 -8.99 -4.10 4.99
N GLY A 181 -7.73 -4.40 4.88
CA GLY A 181 -6.55 -3.69 5.36
C GLY A 181 -5.29 -4.41 4.89
N THR A 182 -4.13 -3.79 5.08
CA THR A 182 -2.80 -4.36 4.78
C THR A 182 -2.01 -4.62 6.07
N HIS A 183 -0.76 -5.06 5.94
CA HIS A 183 0.14 -5.25 7.09
C HIS A 183 0.35 -3.96 7.92
N ASP A 184 0.19 -2.79 7.33
CA ASP A 184 0.32 -1.48 8.01
C ASP A 184 -0.98 -1.01 8.68
N SER A 185 -2.09 -1.68 8.39
CA SER A 185 -3.40 -1.35 8.93
C SER A 185 -3.64 -1.98 10.32
N PRO A 186 -4.56 -1.45 11.13
CA PRO A 186 -5.19 -2.23 12.19
C PRO A 186 -5.89 -3.45 11.58
N THR A 187 -6.09 -4.52 12.36
CA THR A 187 -7.03 -5.57 11.96
C THR A 187 -8.42 -4.97 11.78
N THR A 188 -9.26 -5.60 10.95
CA THR A 188 -10.64 -5.12 10.75
C THR A 188 -11.42 -5.04 12.06
N LYS A 189 -11.24 -6.01 12.95
CA LYS A 189 -11.86 -5.97 14.28
C LYS A 189 -11.39 -4.79 15.11
N GLN A 190 -10.07 -4.55 15.16
CA GLN A 190 -9.51 -3.38 15.86
C GLN A 190 -10.04 -2.08 15.25
N TRP A 191 -10.10 -1.97 13.92
CA TRP A 191 -10.65 -0.78 13.27
C TRP A 191 -12.11 -0.54 13.64
N LEU A 192 -12.97 -1.56 13.61
CA LEU A 192 -14.38 -1.47 13.99
C LEU A 192 -14.56 -1.04 15.45
N GLU A 193 -13.66 -1.44 16.34
CA GLU A 193 -13.69 -1.08 17.77
C GLU A 193 -13.21 0.36 18.00
N GLU A 194 -12.17 0.81 17.27
CA GLU A 194 -11.49 2.09 17.52
C GLU A 194 -11.97 3.23 16.60
N THR A 195 -12.67 2.93 15.50
CA THR A 195 -13.13 3.94 14.55
C THR A 195 -14.22 4.84 15.11
N SER A 196 -14.44 6.00 14.45
CA SER A 196 -15.49 6.94 14.84
C SER A 196 -16.90 6.35 14.72
N ASP A 197 -17.84 6.87 15.51
CA ASP A 197 -19.25 6.47 15.40
C ASP A 197 -19.82 6.75 14.01
N GLY A 198 -19.35 7.82 13.35
CA GLY A 198 -19.72 8.15 11.97
C GLY A 198 -19.31 7.07 10.98
N GLN A 199 -18.03 6.68 10.98
CA GLN A 199 -17.55 5.61 10.10
C GLN A 199 -18.27 4.27 10.39
N ARG A 200 -18.42 3.92 11.65
CA ARG A 200 -19.12 2.69 12.04
C ARG A 200 -20.57 2.68 11.57
N LYS A 201 -21.26 3.82 11.66
CA LYS A 201 -22.62 4.00 11.17
C LYS A 201 -22.65 3.82 9.64
N HIS A 202 -21.79 4.53 8.89
CA HIS A 202 -21.75 4.43 7.43
C HIS A 202 -21.40 3.02 6.94
N PHE A 203 -20.48 2.35 7.62
CA PHE A 203 -20.19 0.95 7.32
C PHE A 203 -21.42 0.06 7.49
N LYS A 204 -22.14 0.18 8.61
CA LYS A 204 -23.35 -0.60 8.86
C LYS A 204 -24.47 -0.28 7.88
N GLU A 205 -24.69 0.98 7.58
CA GLU A 205 -25.66 1.41 6.58
C GLU A 205 -25.32 0.84 5.18
N PHE A 206 -24.03 0.83 4.81
CA PHE A 206 -23.60 0.21 3.56
C PHE A 206 -23.88 -1.29 3.56
N VAL A 207 -23.51 -2.00 4.62
CA VAL A 207 -23.78 -3.43 4.79
C VAL A 207 -25.28 -3.73 4.70
N ASP A 208 -26.11 -2.95 5.39
CA ASP A 208 -27.56 -3.18 5.43
C ASP A 208 -28.24 -2.96 4.09
N ASN A 209 -27.78 -1.98 3.33
CA ASN A 209 -28.46 -1.57 2.10
C ASN A 209 -27.89 -2.21 0.83
N ASN A 210 -26.61 -2.60 0.81
CA ASN A 210 -25.93 -2.97 -0.42
C ASN A 210 -25.36 -4.41 -0.41
N LEU A 211 -24.98 -4.96 0.76
CA LEU A 211 -24.30 -6.24 0.82
C LEU A 211 -25.27 -7.40 0.53
N ILE A 212 -24.90 -8.27 -0.39
CA ILE A 212 -25.68 -9.46 -0.77
C ILE A 212 -25.40 -10.63 0.17
N ASN A 213 -24.12 -10.91 0.41
CA ASN A 213 -23.67 -12.00 1.28
C ASN A 213 -23.40 -11.49 2.70
N LYS A 214 -24.45 -11.39 3.52
CA LYS A 214 -24.35 -10.91 4.91
C LYS A 214 -24.01 -12.05 5.86
N PHE A 215 -23.25 -11.67 6.89
CA PHE A 215 -22.85 -12.53 8.00
C PHE A 215 -23.27 -11.92 9.34
N ASP A 216 -23.31 -12.72 10.40
CA ASP A 216 -23.58 -12.22 11.75
C ASP A 216 -22.40 -11.42 12.33
N SER A 217 -21.22 -11.55 11.77
CA SER A 217 -20.01 -10.85 12.17
C SER A 217 -19.73 -9.64 11.29
N ASP A 218 -19.51 -8.46 11.89
CA ASP A 218 -19.13 -7.23 11.18
C ASP A 218 -17.77 -7.38 10.48
N VAL A 219 -16.84 -8.18 11.01
CA VAL A 219 -15.55 -8.48 10.36
C VAL A 219 -15.78 -9.27 9.07
N TRP A 220 -16.62 -10.29 9.09
CA TRP A 220 -16.96 -11.05 7.89
C TRP A 220 -17.81 -10.24 6.91
N ASN A 221 -18.63 -9.31 7.39
CA ASN A 221 -19.29 -8.34 6.52
C ASN A 221 -18.29 -7.45 5.80
N ALA A 222 -17.22 -6.99 6.49
CA ALA A 222 -16.15 -6.23 5.84
C ALA A 222 -15.40 -7.05 4.77
N ILE A 223 -15.12 -8.33 5.04
CA ILE A 223 -14.56 -9.25 4.03
C ILE A 223 -15.52 -9.38 2.84
N SER A 224 -16.81 -9.58 3.11
CA SER A 224 -17.82 -9.71 2.06
C SER A 224 -17.95 -8.45 1.22
N VAL A 225 -17.89 -7.25 1.83
CA VAL A 225 -17.86 -5.97 1.09
C VAL A 225 -16.72 -5.98 0.07
N ILE A 226 -15.50 -6.36 0.47
CA ILE A 226 -14.34 -6.43 -0.42
C ILE A 226 -14.54 -7.48 -1.52
N TRP A 227 -15.11 -8.63 -1.20
CA TRP A 227 -15.41 -9.70 -2.18
C TRP A 227 -16.48 -9.30 -3.20
N GLU A 228 -17.41 -8.44 -2.84
CA GLU A 228 -18.50 -7.94 -3.71
C GLU A 228 -18.10 -6.70 -4.52
N THR A 229 -16.91 -6.10 -4.30
CA THR A 229 -16.43 -4.99 -5.13
C THR A 229 -16.23 -5.42 -6.58
N PRO A 230 -16.31 -4.51 -7.54
CA PRO A 230 -15.93 -4.79 -8.93
C PRO A 230 -14.43 -4.95 -9.15
N CYS A 231 -13.59 -4.67 -8.13
CA CYS A 231 -12.14 -4.71 -8.23
C CYS A 231 -11.63 -6.08 -8.70
N GLN A 232 -10.61 -6.07 -9.55
CA GLN A 232 -10.00 -7.27 -10.14
C GLN A 232 -9.45 -8.22 -9.06
N LEU A 233 -8.85 -7.68 -8.02
CA LEU A 233 -8.32 -8.43 -6.88
C LEU A 233 -9.08 -8.08 -5.60
N ALA A 234 -9.30 -9.09 -4.77
CA ALA A 234 -9.81 -8.93 -3.42
C ALA A 234 -8.88 -9.64 -2.44
N GLY A 235 -8.51 -8.99 -1.37
CA GLY A 235 -7.60 -9.52 -0.36
C GLY A 235 -8.03 -9.19 1.06
N THR A 236 -7.66 -10.06 1.99
CA THR A 236 -7.87 -9.86 3.42
C THR A 236 -6.74 -10.49 4.21
N LEU A 237 -6.51 -9.98 5.40
CA LEU A 237 -5.54 -10.54 6.32
C LEU A 237 -6.06 -11.86 6.92
N VAL A 238 -5.15 -12.80 7.20
CA VAL A 238 -5.51 -14.01 7.94
C VAL A 238 -6.07 -13.69 9.33
N GLN A 239 -5.62 -12.59 9.93
CA GLN A 239 -6.13 -12.08 11.19
C GLN A 239 -7.63 -11.72 11.10
N ASP A 240 -8.04 -11.13 9.97
CA ASP A 240 -9.44 -10.77 9.74
C ASP A 240 -10.29 -12.03 9.49
N LEU A 241 -9.79 -13.00 8.72
CA LEU A 241 -10.45 -14.30 8.55
C LEU A 241 -10.73 -15.01 9.87
N LEU A 242 -9.85 -14.83 10.86
CA LEU A 242 -9.96 -15.41 12.21
C LEU A 242 -10.57 -14.45 13.24
N GLU A 243 -11.01 -13.26 12.81
CA GLU A 243 -11.63 -12.23 13.66
C GLU A 243 -10.76 -11.81 14.86
N LEU A 244 -9.42 -11.77 14.63
CA LEU A 244 -8.46 -11.36 15.66
C LEU A 244 -8.41 -9.84 15.79
N GLY A 245 -8.22 -9.38 17.01
CA GLY A 245 -8.17 -7.96 17.34
C GLY A 245 -6.76 -7.37 17.33
N LYS A 246 -6.59 -6.33 18.15
CA LYS A 246 -5.34 -5.55 18.26
C LYS A 246 -4.11 -6.39 18.60
N GLU A 247 -4.28 -7.48 19.32
CA GLU A 247 -3.22 -8.42 19.71
C GLU A 247 -2.54 -9.09 18.51
N ALA A 248 -3.24 -9.14 17.39
CA ALA A 248 -2.75 -9.74 16.14
C ALA A 248 -2.28 -8.70 15.12
N ARG A 249 -2.22 -7.41 15.48
CA ARG A 249 -1.71 -6.38 14.58
C ARG A 249 -0.26 -6.67 14.21
N PHE A 250 0.05 -6.55 12.91
CA PHE A 250 1.33 -6.97 12.36
C PHE A 250 2.37 -5.85 12.40
N ASN A 251 1.98 -4.66 11.97
CA ASN A 251 2.85 -3.48 11.92
C ASN A 251 2.10 -2.21 12.33
N ILE A 252 2.82 -1.32 13.03
CA ILE A 252 2.38 0.04 13.34
C ILE A 252 3.42 0.98 12.72
N PRO A 253 3.10 1.64 11.59
CA PRO A 253 4.02 2.57 10.94
C PRO A 253 4.57 3.62 11.91
N GLY A 254 5.85 3.96 11.79
CA GLY A 254 6.53 4.91 12.67
C GLY A 254 7.00 4.34 14.01
N GLN A 255 6.66 3.11 14.40
CA GLN A 255 7.20 2.44 15.57
C GLN A 255 8.42 1.58 15.19
N GLN A 256 9.51 1.71 15.95
CA GLN A 256 10.75 0.95 15.68
C GLN A 256 10.74 -0.47 16.25
N LEU A 257 9.96 -0.73 17.31
CA LEU A 257 9.95 -1.99 18.05
C LEU A 257 8.54 -2.59 18.11
N GLY A 258 8.47 -3.92 18.23
CA GLY A 258 7.21 -4.64 18.42
C GLY A 258 6.49 -5.04 17.13
N ASN A 259 6.97 -4.57 15.97
CA ASN A 259 6.41 -4.89 14.65
C ASN A 259 6.96 -6.21 14.10
N TRP A 260 6.24 -6.79 13.13
CA TRP A 260 6.65 -7.98 12.35
C TRP A 260 6.85 -9.27 13.18
N ASN A 261 6.27 -9.32 14.39
CA ASN A 261 6.46 -10.42 15.34
C ASN A 261 5.29 -11.41 15.40
N TRP A 262 4.08 -10.96 15.01
CA TRP A 262 2.90 -11.83 15.07
C TRP A 262 3.09 -13.06 14.16
N ARG A 263 2.67 -14.21 14.66
CA ARG A 263 2.68 -15.49 13.95
C ARG A 263 1.39 -16.24 14.22
N LEU A 264 0.88 -16.90 13.18
CA LEU A 264 -0.17 -17.88 13.33
C LEU A 264 0.42 -19.12 13.99
N GLU A 265 -0.08 -19.51 15.16
CA GLU A 265 0.45 -20.65 15.92
C GLU A 265 0.20 -21.99 15.22
N SER A 266 -0.93 -22.12 14.52
CA SER A 266 -1.36 -23.34 13.85
C SER A 266 -2.27 -22.99 12.67
N LEU A 267 -2.30 -23.85 11.64
CA LEU A 267 -3.25 -23.74 10.52
C LEU A 267 -4.65 -24.32 10.84
N GLU A 268 -4.82 -25.00 11.97
CA GLU A 268 -6.08 -25.63 12.34
C GLU A 268 -7.29 -24.66 12.39
N PRO A 269 -7.15 -23.43 12.93
CA PRO A 269 -8.26 -22.48 12.93
C PRO A 269 -8.80 -22.16 11.53
N LEU A 270 -7.96 -22.24 10.50
CA LEU A 270 -8.38 -22.00 9.11
C LEU A 270 -9.32 -23.09 8.57
N ASN A 271 -9.30 -24.31 9.14
CA ASN A 271 -10.23 -25.36 8.74
C ASN A 271 -11.68 -24.97 9.06
N GLY A 272 -11.90 -24.23 10.16
CA GLY A 272 -13.24 -23.79 10.57
C GLY A 272 -13.89 -22.75 9.67
N ILE A 273 -13.08 -22.03 8.87
CA ILE A 273 -13.59 -20.98 7.97
C ILE A 273 -13.59 -21.37 6.50
N LYS A 274 -13.00 -22.52 6.16
CA LYS A 274 -12.80 -22.97 4.77
C LYS A 274 -14.10 -22.98 3.96
N ASP A 275 -15.16 -23.57 4.48
CA ASP A 275 -16.43 -23.70 3.75
C ASP A 275 -17.14 -22.35 3.61
N LYS A 276 -17.02 -21.49 4.62
CA LYS A 276 -17.54 -20.12 4.61
C LYS A 276 -16.85 -19.27 3.53
N LEU A 277 -15.52 -19.31 3.46
CA LEU A 277 -14.74 -18.60 2.45
C LEU A 277 -14.99 -19.17 1.05
N LEU A 278 -15.05 -20.50 0.91
CA LEU A 278 -15.34 -21.15 -0.38
C LEU A 278 -16.72 -20.76 -0.90
N LYS A 279 -17.72 -20.70 -0.01
CA LYS A 279 -19.06 -20.24 -0.38
C LYS A 279 -19.02 -18.79 -0.86
N LEU A 280 -18.38 -17.89 -0.12
CA LEU A 280 -18.27 -16.48 -0.50
C LEU A 280 -17.56 -16.32 -1.86
N ASN A 281 -16.46 -17.04 -2.09
CA ASN A 281 -15.76 -17.04 -3.38
C ASN A 281 -16.67 -17.43 -4.55
N LYS A 282 -17.50 -18.49 -4.37
CA LYS A 282 -18.44 -18.94 -5.40
C LYS A 282 -19.55 -17.92 -5.65
N ASP A 283 -20.14 -17.40 -4.58
CA ASP A 283 -21.27 -16.46 -4.67
C ASP A 283 -20.84 -15.15 -5.35
N THR A 284 -19.60 -14.74 -5.16
CA THR A 284 -19.01 -13.53 -5.75
C THR A 284 -18.22 -13.78 -7.05
N LYS A 285 -18.19 -15.02 -7.54
CA LYS A 285 -17.49 -15.43 -8.77
C LYS A 285 -16.00 -15.11 -8.77
N ARG A 286 -15.34 -15.28 -7.63
CA ARG A 286 -13.90 -15.07 -7.48
C ARG A 286 -13.07 -16.36 -7.61
N ILE A 287 -13.69 -17.45 -8.04
CA ILE A 287 -13.09 -18.72 -8.47
C ILE A 287 -13.82 -19.25 -9.71
#